data_63989cab2afc8a5620a5aad81412a0d5
#
_entry.id   63989cab2afc8a5620a5aad81412a0d5
#
_cell.length_a   1.000
_cell.length_b   1.000
_cell.length_c   1.000
_cell.angle_alpha   90.00
_cell.angle_beta   90.00
_cell.angle_gamma   90.00
#
_symmetry.space_group_name_H-M   'P 1'
#
loop_
_entity.id
_entity.type
_entity.pdbx_description
1 polymer ?
#
loop_
_entity_poly.entity_id
_entity_poly.type
_entity_poly.pdbx_seq_one_letter_code
_entity_poly.pdbx_strand_id
1 'polypeptide(L)'
;LKAWVDYALKNDSVILYDSAYEAFITDQDLPRSIYAIEGAKECAIEFCSLSKTAGFTGTRFSYTVVPTELVFTASNGATLSLHDMWNRRQSTKFNGTPYIIQYAAARVFTEEGMAECQQNIEYYRENARMIAETLKKKNIWFTGGVNSPYIWFKCPKEMESWEFFDYLLENAQIVGTPRSEEHTSELQSHSYLV
;
A
#
# COMPACT_ATOMS: atom_id res chain seq x y z
N LEU A 1 13.51 2.36 -5.08
CA LEU A 1 13.36 3.30 -3.97
C LEU A 1 14.58 4.22 -3.82
N LYS A 2 15.83 3.70 -3.91
CA LYS A 2 17.05 4.53 -3.75
C LYS A 2 17.02 5.81 -4.61
N ALA A 3 16.69 5.69 -5.90
CA ALA A 3 16.62 6.85 -6.79
C ALA A 3 15.58 7.91 -6.36
N TRP A 4 14.47 7.48 -5.74
CA TRP A 4 13.48 8.39 -5.17
C TRP A 4 14.01 9.11 -3.93
N VAL A 5 14.70 8.39 -3.05
CA VAL A 5 15.33 8.98 -1.86
C VAL A 5 16.38 10.00 -2.27
N ASP A 6 17.28 9.65 -3.23
CA ASP A 6 18.31 10.56 -3.73
C ASP A 6 17.70 11.82 -4.38
N TYR A 7 16.60 11.65 -5.13
CA TYR A 7 15.87 12.78 -5.71
C TYR A 7 15.27 13.69 -4.63
N ALA A 8 14.63 13.11 -3.61
CA ALA A 8 14.00 13.86 -2.54
C ALA A 8 15.03 14.66 -1.74
N LEU A 9 16.15 14.05 -1.36
CA LEU A 9 17.24 14.72 -0.66
C LEU A 9 17.82 15.88 -1.48
N LYS A 10 18.00 15.67 -2.78
CA LYS A 10 18.55 16.69 -3.69
C LYS A 10 17.62 17.90 -3.88
N ASN A 11 16.29 17.69 -3.76
CA ASN A 11 15.29 18.70 -4.11
C ASN A 11 14.47 19.17 -2.91
N ASP A 12 14.95 18.96 -1.68
CA ASP A 12 14.25 19.32 -0.44
C ASP A 12 12.77 18.86 -0.42
N SER A 13 12.54 17.67 -0.95
CA SER A 13 11.20 17.09 -1.10
C SER A 13 10.95 16.01 -0.06
N VAL A 14 9.67 15.76 0.27
CA VAL A 14 9.27 14.70 1.20
C VAL A 14 8.56 13.58 0.45
N ILE A 15 9.00 12.35 0.73
CA ILE A 15 8.34 11.14 0.25
C ILE A 15 7.24 10.77 1.26
N LEU A 16 6.02 10.63 0.78
CA LEU A 16 4.92 10.00 1.51
C LEU A 16 4.83 8.55 1.05
N TYR A 17 5.35 7.64 1.87
CA TYR A 17 5.46 6.22 1.54
C TYR A 17 4.33 5.42 2.16
N ASP A 18 3.39 4.94 1.33
CA ASP A 18 2.29 4.08 1.76
C ASP A 18 2.74 2.60 1.71
N SER A 19 2.90 2.00 2.88
CA SER A 19 3.31 0.61 3.07
C SER A 19 2.18 -0.32 3.53
N ALA A 20 0.92 0.03 3.24
CA ALA A 20 -0.25 -0.73 3.71
C ALA A 20 -0.28 -2.20 3.25
N TYR A 21 0.48 -2.57 2.24
CA TYR A 21 0.57 -3.94 1.70
C TYR A 21 1.95 -4.60 1.92
N GLU A 22 2.79 -4.06 2.80
CA GLU A 22 4.15 -4.57 3.05
C GLU A 22 4.17 -6.06 3.44
N ALA A 23 3.14 -6.52 4.17
CA ALA A 23 3.03 -7.91 4.61
C ALA A 23 2.87 -8.92 3.46
N PHE A 24 2.46 -8.46 2.27
CA PHE A 24 2.34 -9.29 1.07
C PHE A 24 3.65 -9.46 0.31
N ILE A 25 4.69 -8.69 0.63
CA ILE A 25 6.00 -8.79 -0.03
C ILE A 25 6.65 -10.11 0.37
N THR A 26 6.92 -10.95 -0.62
CA THR A 26 7.59 -12.26 -0.46
C THR A 26 9.04 -12.22 -0.89
N ASP A 27 9.35 -11.35 -1.84
CA ASP A 27 10.68 -11.19 -2.39
C ASP A 27 11.60 -10.56 -1.33
N GLN A 28 12.67 -11.27 -0.97
CA GLN A 28 13.61 -10.83 0.05
C GLN A 28 14.49 -9.66 -0.41
N ASP A 29 14.61 -9.45 -1.72
CA ASP A 29 15.35 -8.34 -2.31
C ASP A 29 14.54 -7.02 -2.31
N LEU A 30 13.24 -7.10 -2.01
CA LEU A 30 12.38 -5.92 -1.91
C LEU A 30 12.28 -5.43 -0.47
N PRO A 31 12.56 -4.15 -0.22
CA PRO A 31 12.42 -3.57 1.11
C PRO A 31 10.93 -3.47 1.48
N ARG A 32 10.61 -3.85 2.72
CA ARG A 32 9.26 -3.69 3.29
C ARG A 32 9.01 -2.30 3.84
N SER A 33 10.07 -1.58 4.17
CA SER A 33 10.04 -0.21 4.69
C SER A 33 10.95 0.68 3.85
N ILE A 34 10.54 1.94 3.68
CA ILE A 34 11.39 2.97 3.04
C ILE A 34 12.69 3.18 3.82
N TYR A 35 12.65 2.96 5.14
CA TYR A 35 13.81 3.16 6.02
C TYR A 35 14.89 2.09 5.89
N ALA A 36 14.68 1.05 5.10
CA ALA A 36 15.74 0.17 4.63
C ALA A 36 16.69 0.86 3.63
N ILE A 37 16.31 2.03 3.11
CA ILE A 37 17.11 2.83 2.18
C ILE A 37 17.85 3.90 2.95
N GLU A 38 19.17 3.95 2.79
CA GLU A 38 20.02 4.98 3.38
C GLU A 38 19.58 6.39 2.97
N GLY A 39 19.48 7.31 3.95
CA GLY A 39 19.03 8.69 3.77
C GLY A 39 17.49 8.86 3.85
N ALA A 40 16.69 7.79 3.84
CA ALA A 40 15.23 7.91 3.84
C ALA A 40 14.68 8.58 5.10
N LYS A 41 15.33 8.46 6.26
CA LYS A 41 14.89 9.12 7.51
C LYS A 41 14.92 10.64 7.43
N GLU A 42 15.73 11.20 6.54
CA GLU A 42 15.86 12.64 6.34
C GLU A 42 14.82 13.20 5.37
N CYS A 43 14.11 12.34 4.61
CA CYS A 43 13.21 12.80 3.56
C CYS A 43 11.91 12.00 3.41
N ALA A 44 11.59 11.05 4.30
CA ALA A 44 10.39 10.22 4.13
C ALA A 44 9.55 10.10 5.40
N ILE A 45 8.22 10.02 5.19
CA ILE A 45 7.21 9.62 6.17
C ILE A 45 6.64 8.29 5.69
N GLU A 46 6.54 7.30 6.58
CA GLU A 46 5.97 6.00 6.27
C GLU A 46 4.59 5.84 6.92
N PHE A 47 3.62 5.42 6.11
CA PHE A 47 2.26 5.13 6.53
C PHE A 47 2.02 3.61 6.52
N CYS A 48 1.75 3.05 7.69
CA CYS A 48 1.52 1.62 7.89
C CYS A 48 0.06 1.38 8.29
N SER A 49 -0.51 0.26 7.86
CA SER A 49 -1.90 -0.06 8.15
C SER A 49 -2.07 -1.53 8.51
N LEU A 50 -2.82 -1.81 9.57
CA LEU A 50 -3.23 -3.17 9.90
C LEU A 50 -4.50 -3.61 9.16
N SER A 51 -5.09 -2.74 8.34
CA SER A 51 -6.30 -3.07 7.57
C SER A 51 -6.13 -4.29 6.68
N LYS A 52 -4.97 -4.42 6.04
CA LYS A 52 -4.67 -5.51 5.09
C LYS A 52 -3.89 -6.65 5.73
N THR A 53 -3.01 -6.32 6.67
CA THR A 53 -2.17 -7.29 7.38
C THR A 53 -2.99 -8.14 8.35
N ALA A 54 -3.91 -7.53 9.09
CA ALA A 54 -4.62 -8.15 10.23
C ALA A 54 -6.15 -7.95 10.20
N GLY A 55 -6.73 -7.52 9.08
CA GLY A 55 -8.18 -7.35 8.97
C GLY A 55 -8.77 -6.18 9.75
N PHE A 56 -7.96 -5.19 10.14
CA PHE A 56 -8.40 -4.02 10.92
C PHE A 56 -9.13 -2.96 10.10
N THR A 57 -9.65 -3.29 8.93
CA THR A 57 -10.37 -2.36 8.06
C THR A 57 -11.57 -1.72 8.76
N GLY A 58 -12.37 -2.50 9.49
CA GLY A 58 -13.54 -2.01 10.24
C GLY A 58 -13.19 -1.28 11.53
N THR A 59 -12.08 -1.64 12.19
CA THR A 59 -11.63 -1.05 13.45
C THR A 59 -10.78 0.20 13.29
N ARG A 60 -10.37 0.52 12.05
CA ARG A 60 -9.66 1.75 11.66
C ARG A 60 -8.33 1.95 12.39
N PHE A 61 -7.39 1.00 12.24
CA PHE A 61 -6.05 1.12 12.83
C PHE A 61 -4.97 1.28 11.76
N SER A 62 -4.20 2.34 11.90
CA SER A 62 -2.97 2.61 11.16
C SER A 62 -1.98 3.34 12.06
N TYR A 63 -0.72 3.35 11.70
CA TYR A 63 0.30 4.15 12.37
C TYR A 63 1.20 4.83 11.33
N THR A 64 1.77 5.95 11.73
CA THR A 64 2.65 6.76 10.87
C THR A 64 4.00 6.90 11.56
N VAL A 65 5.06 6.64 10.82
CA VAL A 65 6.43 6.83 11.29
C VAL A 65 6.96 8.14 10.71
N VAL A 66 7.27 9.09 11.59
CA VAL A 66 7.89 10.37 11.24
C VAL A 66 9.23 10.46 11.97
N PRO A 67 10.36 10.29 11.29
CA PRO A 67 11.68 10.32 11.91
C PRO A 67 12.02 11.69 12.52
N THR A 68 12.81 11.69 13.59
CA THR A 68 13.34 12.91 14.21
C THR A 68 14.37 13.61 13.34
N GLU A 69 14.98 12.88 12.42
CA GLU A 69 15.95 13.37 11.43
C GLU A 69 15.30 14.21 10.32
N LEU A 70 13.96 14.11 10.15
CA LEU A 70 13.22 14.85 9.14
C LEU A 70 12.98 16.28 9.58
N VAL A 71 13.88 17.16 9.17
CA VAL A 71 13.89 18.60 9.54
C VAL A 71 13.89 19.50 8.30
N PHE A 72 13.35 20.71 8.46
CA PHE A 72 13.29 21.72 7.40
C PHE A 72 13.84 23.06 7.90
N THR A 73 14.33 23.86 6.97
CA THR A 73 14.67 25.24 7.22
C THR A 73 13.51 26.14 6.79
N ALA A 74 12.90 26.83 7.74
CA ALA A 74 11.87 27.84 7.47
C ALA A 74 12.46 29.09 6.80
N SER A 75 11.59 29.90 6.17
CA SER A 75 11.99 31.13 5.49
C SER A 75 12.71 32.14 6.38
N ASN A 76 12.52 32.08 7.69
CA ASN A 76 13.23 32.90 8.69
C ASN A 76 14.55 32.26 9.17
N GLY A 77 14.99 31.17 8.59
CA GLY A 77 16.22 30.45 8.96
C GLY A 77 16.08 29.49 10.15
N ALA A 78 14.91 29.36 10.76
CA ALA A 78 14.69 28.45 11.88
C ALA A 78 14.60 26.99 11.38
N THR A 79 15.22 26.05 12.11
CA THR A 79 15.05 24.63 11.88
C THR A 79 13.74 24.15 12.50
N LEU A 80 12.93 23.45 11.70
CA LEU A 80 11.63 22.88 12.09
C LEU A 80 11.70 21.36 12.03
N SER A 81 11.34 20.69 13.13
CA SER A 81 11.18 19.24 13.19
C SER A 81 9.78 18.85 12.73
N LEU A 82 9.69 18.05 11.66
CA LEU A 82 8.40 17.55 11.21
C LEU A 82 7.81 16.54 12.21
N HIS A 83 8.67 15.79 12.90
CA HIS A 83 8.27 14.89 13.98
C HIS A 83 7.51 15.65 15.09
N ASP A 84 8.04 16.76 15.57
CA ASP A 84 7.42 17.55 16.64
C ASP A 84 6.12 18.19 16.18
N MET A 85 6.10 18.70 14.95
CA MET A 85 4.89 19.28 14.34
C MET A 85 3.80 18.20 14.19
N TRP A 86 4.14 17.02 13.72
CA TRP A 86 3.22 15.89 13.58
C TRP A 86 2.70 15.43 14.93
N ASN A 87 3.58 15.23 15.91
CA ASN A 87 3.22 14.84 17.26
C ASN A 87 2.24 15.83 17.90
N ARG A 88 2.52 17.14 17.79
CA ARG A 88 1.61 18.17 18.27
C ARG A 88 0.24 18.12 17.58
N ARG A 89 0.22 17.96 16.23
CA ARG A 89 -1.02 17.83 15.48
C ARG A 89 -1.82 16.60 15.91
N GLN A 90 -1.17 15.46 15.98
CA GLN A 90 -1.79 14.19 16.35
C GLN A 90 -2.41 14.26 17.75
N SER A 91 -1.65 14.72 18.74
CA SER A 91 -2.09 14.80 20.13
C SER A 91 -3.16 15.86 20.40
N THR A 92 -3.29 16.90 19.56
CA THR A 92 -4.29 17.97 19.74
C THR A 92 -5.54 17.82 18.88
N LYS A 93 -5.45 17.17 17.72
CA LYS A 93 -6.56 17.03 16.75
C LYS A 93 -7.26 15.68 16.80
N PHE A 94 -6.56 14.63 17.17
CA PHE A 94 -7.08 13.27 17.08
C PHE A 94 -6.92 12.46 18.38
N ASN A 95 -5.79 12.54 19.07
CA ASN A 95 -5.40 11.77 20.26
C ASN A 95 -5.20 10.27 20.03
N GLY A 96 -5.35 9.79 18.81
CA GLY A 96 -5.13 8.39 18.43
C GLY A 96 -6.41 7.55 18.39
N THR A 97 -6.24 6.35 17.93
CA THR A 97 -7.29 5.31 17.87
C THR A 97 -7.72 4.91 19.30
N PRO A 98 -8.97 4.49 19.54
CA PRO A 98 -9.43 4.06 20.86
C PRO A 98 -8.51 3.01 21.49
N TYR A 99 -8.29 3.12 22.81
CA TYR A 99 -7.34 2.28 23.55
C TYR A 99 -7.55 0.77 23.33
N ILE A 100 -8.82 0.32 23.34
CA ILE A 100 -9.15 -1.09 23.12
C ILE A 100 -8.64 -1.61 21.75
N ILE A 101 -8.69 -0.76 20.73
CA ILE A 101 -8.18 -1.10 19.39
C ILE A 101 -6.65 -1.10 19.39
N GLN A 102 -6.01 -0.16 20.09
CA GLN A 102 -4.55 -0.16 20.26
C GLN A 102 -4.08 -1.43 20.99
N TYR A 103 -4.79 -1.82 22.04
CA TYR A 103 -4.47 -3.04 22.79
C TYR A 103 -4.60 -4.31 21.91
N ALA A 104 -5.67 -4.40 21.10
CA ALA A 104 -5.83 -5.48 20.13
C ALA A 104 -4.73 -5.44 19.06
N ALA A 105 -4.38 -4.25 18.54
CA ALA A 105 -3.32 -4.09 17.56
C ALA A 105 -1.94 -4.53 18.08
N ALA A 106 -1.66 -4.31 19.36
CA ALA A 106 -0.42 -4.78 19.98
C ALA A 106 -0.26 -6.30 19.92
N ARG A 107 -1.36 -7.06 19.93
CA ARG A 107 -1.32 -8.52 19.78
C ARG A 107 -0.89 -8.98 18.40
N VAL A 108 -1.15 -8.19 17.35
CA VAL A 108 -0.71 -8.49 15.97
C VAL A 108 0.81 -8.63 15.90
N PHE A 109 1.55 -7.87 16.70
CA PHE A 109 3.03 -7.86 16.71
C PHE A 109 3.66 -8.92 17.60
N THR A 110 2.87 -9.82 18.22
CA THR A 110 3.40 -11.02 18.86
C THR A 110 3.68 -12.11 17.83
N GLU A 111 4.53 -13.09 18.16
CA GLU A 111 4.81 -14.23 17.26
C GLU A 111 3.53 -14.96 16.86
N GLU A 112 2.63 -15.20 17.83
CA GLU A 112 1.34 -15.85 17.61
C GLU A 112 0.44 -15.01 16.69
N GLY A 113 0.29 -13.70 16.97
CA GLY A 113 -0.53 -12.80 16.16
C GLY A 113 0.01 -12.64 14.73
N MET A 114 1.33 -12.56 14.55
CA MET A 114 1.96 -12.53 13.23
C MET A 114 1.73 -13.84 12.47
N ALA A 115 1.81 -15.00 13.15
CA ALA A 115 1.55 -16.29 12.51
C ALA A 115 0.08 -16.43 12.05
N GLU A 116 -0.88 -15.96 12.83
CA GLU A 116 -2.29 -15.90 12.43
C GLU A 116 -2.52 -14.98 11.24
N CYS A 117 -1.92 -13.79 11.24
CA CYS A 117 -2.00 -12.87 10.10
C CYS A 117 -1.40 -13.48 8.83
N GLN A 118 -0.28 -14.20 8.95
CA GLN A 118 0.37 -14.86 7.83
C GLN A 118 -0.52 -15.93 7.19
N GLN A 119 -1.33 -16.66 7.95
CA GLN A 119 -2.28 -17.62 7.39
C GLN A 119 -3.32 -16.94 6.49
N ASN A 120 -3.85 -15.79 6.92
CA ASN A 120 -4.78 -15.01 6.12
C ASN A 120 -4.12 -14.45 4.85
N ILE A 121 -2.89 -13.96 4.95
CA ILE A 121 -2.13 -13.46 3.80
C ILE A 121 -1.89 -14.59 2.79
N GLU A 122 -1.57 -15.79 3.26
CA GLU A 122 -1.35 -16.94 2.38
C GLU A 122 -2.62 -17.35 1.62
N TYR A 123 -3.79 -17.23 2.25
CA TYR A 123 -5.06 -17.43 1.56
C TYR A 123 -5.25 -16.48 0.37
N TYR A 124 -4.95 -15.19 0.55
CA TYR A 124 -5.00 -14.20 -0.55
C TYR A 124 -3.95 -14.49 -1.63
N ARG A 125 -2.75 -14.92 -1.25
CA ARG A 125 -1.70 -15.31 -2.21
C ARG A 125 -2.12 -16.50 -3.06
N GLU A 126 -2.73 -17.51 -2.46
CA GLU A 126 -3.22 -18.68 -3.19
C GLU A 126 -4.30 -18.28 -4.20
N ASN A 127 -5.23 -17.39 -3.81
CA ASN A 127 -6.22 -16.86 -4.74
C ASN A 127 -5.55 -16.13 -5.91
N ALA A 128 -4.59 -15.26 -5.63
CA ALA A 128 -3.84 -14.54 -6.66
C ALA A 128 -3.08 -15.50 -7.59
N ARG A 129 -2.47 -16.56 -7.04
CA ARG A 129 -1.77 -17.59 -7.83
C ARG A 129 -2.71 -18.30 -8.78
N MET A 130 -3.88 -18.73 -8.33
CA MET A 130 -4.87 -19.42 -9.17
C MET A 130 -5.35 -18.54 -10.33
N ILE A 131 -5.61 -17.26 -10.06
CA ILE A 131 -6.02 -16.27 -11.07
C ILE A 131 -4.88 -16.05 -12.07
N ALA A 132 -3.67 -15.78 -11.59
CA ALA A 132 -2.48 -15.55 -12.42
C ALA A 132 -2.18 -16.74 -13.35
N GLU A 133 -2.25 -17.97 -12.84
CA GLU A 133 -2.08 -19.19 -13.65
C GLU A 133 -3.13 -19.32 -14.76
N THR A 134 -4.37 -18.96 -14.43
CA THR A 134 -5.48 -18.98 -15.40
C THR A 134 -5.27 -17.96 -16.51
N LEU A 135 -4.91 -16.73 -16.16
CA LEU A 135 -4.61 -15.66 -17.12
C LEU A 135 -3.43 -16.07 -18.03
N LYS A 136 -2.37 -16.66 -17.44
CA LYS A 136 -1.24 -17.16 -18.18
C LYS A 136 -1.63 -18.27 -19.18
N LYS A 137 -2.44 -19.25 -18.75
CA LYS A 137 -2.96 -20.33 -19.63
C LYS A 137 -3.80 -19.79 -20.78
N LYS A 138 -4.46 -18.65 -20.60
CA LYS A 138 -5.28 -17.97 -21.61
C LYS A 138 -4.51 -16.95 -22.45
N ASN A 139 -3.19 -16.81 -22.24
CA ASN A 139 -2.34 -15.81 -22.89
C ASN A 139 -2.85 -14.35 -22.70
N ILE A 140 -3.46 -14.07 -21.55
CA ILE A 140 -3.87 -12.72 -21.19
C ILE A 140 -2.70 -12.06 -20.46
N TRP A 141 -2.32 -10.86 -20.93
CA TRP A 141 -1.26 -10.10 -20.28
C TRP A 141 -1.73 -9.60 -18.92
N PHE A 142 -0.89 -9.76 -17.90
CA PHE A 142 -1.15 -9.27 -16.55
C PHE A 142 0.15 -8.94 -15.82
N THR A 143 0.02 -8.19 -14.71
CA THR A 143 1.07 -7.94 -13.72
C THR A 143 0.49 -7.98 -12.31
N GLY A 144 1.35 -8.10 -11.30
CA GLY A 144 0.92 -8.25 -9.90
C GLY A 144 0.70 -9.69 -9.46
N GLY A 145 0.06 -9.88 -8.31
CA GLY A 145 -0.25 -11.20 -7.75
C GLY A 145 0.93 -11.91 -7.07
N VAL A 146 2.09 -11.26 -6.89
CA VAL A 146 3.28 -11.84 -6.23
C VAL A 146 3.57 -11.14 -4.91
N ASN A 147 3.86 -9.84 -4.94
CA ASN A 147 4.15 -9.01 -3.77
C ASN A 147 2.97 -8.11 -3.39
N SER A 148 1.79 -8.42 -3.90
CA SER A 148 0.53 -7.72 -3.69
C SER A 148 -0.62 -8.69 -3.99
N PRO A 149 -1.78 -8.57 -3.33
CA PRO A 149 -2.95 -9.37 -3.66
C PRO A 149 -3.59 -8.97 -4.99
N TYR A 150 -3.22 -7.82 -5.54
CA TYR A 150 -3.82 -7.27 -6.75
C TYR A 150 -3.20 -7.86 -8.01
N ILE A 151 -4.06 -8.15 -8.98
CA ILE A 151 -3.68 -8.54 -10.33
C ILE A 151 -4.26 -7.52 -11.29
N TRP A 152 -3.39 -6.89 -12.05
CA TRP A 152 -3.76 -5.98 -13.12
C TRP A 152 -3.59 -6.66 -14.45
N PHE A 153 -4.64 -6.78 -15.24
CA PHE A 153 -4.62 -7.46 -16.53
C PHE A 153 -5.29 -6.63 -17.63
N LYS A 154 -4.92 -6.93 -18.86
CA LYS A 154 -5.49 -6.26 -20.04
C LYS A 154 -6.86 -6.83 -20.36
N CYS A 155 -7.86 -5.98 -20.55
CA CYS A 155 -9.20 -6.39 -20.97
C CYS A 155 -9.14 -7.11 -22.33
N PRO A 156 -9.85 -8.22 -22.50
CA PRO A 156 -9.88 -8.96 -23.75
C PRO A 156 -10.71 -8.21 -24.81
N LYS A 157 -10.50 -8.55 -26.08
CA LYS A 157 -11.29 -8.04 -27.21
C LYS A 157 -11.35 -6.52 -27.34
N GLU A 158 -10.31 -5.84 -26.86
CA GLU A 158 -10.23 -4.36 -26.88
C GLU A 158 -11.40 -3.65 -26.16
N MET A 159 -12.08 -4.36 -25.24
CA MET A 159 -13.13 -3.78 -24.42
C MET A 159 -12.57 -2.70 -23.50
N GLU A 160 -13.35 -1.64 -23.29
CA GLU A 160 -13.04 -0.65 -22.27
C GLU A 160 -13.19 -1.24 -20.86
N SER A 161 -12.52 -0.64 -19.88
CA SER A 161 -12.45 -1.20 -18.51
C SER A 161 -13.82 -1.32 -17.85
N TRP A 162 -14.70 -0.34 -18.01
CA TRP A 162 -16.06 -0.37 -17.48
C TRP A 162 -16.95 -1.35 -18.23
N GLU A 163 -16.87 -1.41 -19.55
CA GLU A 163 -17.59 -2.39 -20.37
C GLU A 163 -17.23 -3.83 -19.96
N PHE A 164 -15.94 -4.08 -19.71
CA PHE A 164 -15.48 -5.39 -19.25
C PHE A 164 -15.93 -5.71 -17.82
N PHE A 165 -15.98 -4.72 -16.95
CA PHE A 165 -16.54 -4.87 -15.60
C PHE A 165 -18.01 -5.30 -15.65
N ASP A 166 -18.84 -4.61 -16.44
CA ASP A 166 -20.25 -4.96 -16.62
C ASP A 166 -20.42 -6.36 -17.23
N TYR A 167 -19.59 -6.69 -18.23
CA TYR A 167 -19.56 -8.01 -18.83
C TYR A 167 -19.25 -9.12 -17.80
N LEU A 168 -18.27 -8.93 -16.93
CA LEU A 168 -17.93 -9.87 -15.88
C LEU A 168 -19.05 -10.02 -14.86
N LEU A 169 -19.65 -8.92 -14.47
CA LEU A 169 -20.75 -8.91 -13.50
C LEU A 169 -21.97 -9.66 -14.05
N GLU A 170 -22.40 -9.35 -15.26
CA GLU A 170 -23.62 -9.92 -15.87
C GLU A 170 -23.46 -11.38 -16.31
N ASN A 171 -22.30 -11.74 -16.87
CA ASN A 171 -22.11 -13.05 -17.48
C ASN A 171 -21.37 -14.06 -16.61
N ALA A 172 -20.58 -13.62 -15.62
CA ALA A 172 -19.77 -14.48 -14.77
C ALA A 172 -20.02 -14.26 -13.28
N GLN A 173 -20.83 -13.27 -12.89
CA GLN A 173 -21.08 -12.89 -11.49
C GLN A 173 -19.78 -12.55 -10.73
N ILE A 174 -18.82 -11.99 -11.44
CA ILE A 174 -17.53 -11.58 -10.89
C ILE A 174 -17.53 -10.05 -10.78
N VAL A 175 -17.18 -9.56 -9.59
CA VAL A 175 -16.97 -8.13 -9.33
C VAL A 175 -15.48 -7.83 -9.43
N GLY A 176 -15.07 -7.10 -10.47
CA GLY A 176 -13.73 -6.56 -10.61
C GLY A 176 -13.69 -5.09 -10.18
N THR A 177 -12.54 -4.46 -10.32
CA THR A 177 -12.40 -3.02 -10.15
C THR A 177 -11.99 -2.41 -11.48
N PRO A 178 -12.89 -1.68 -12.16
CA PRO A 178 -12.55 -1.01 -13.40
C PRO A 178 -11.57 0.13 -13.13
N ARG A 179 -10.78 0.48 -14.13
CA ARG A 179 -9.93 1.66 -14.06
C ARG A 179 -10.81 2.92 -14.15
N SER A 180 -10.53 3.90 -13.30
CA SER A 180 -11.11 5.23 -13.45
C SER A 180 -10.46 5.94 -14.65
N GLU A 181 -11.27 6.36 -15.62
CA GLU A 181 -10.79 6.95 -16.88
C GLU A 181 -10.74 8.48 -16.86
N GLU A 182 -10.89 9.10 -15.70
CA GLU A 182 -11.14 10.53 -15.66
C GLU A 182 -10.03 11.42 -16.26
N HIS A 183 -8.83 10.94 -16.55
CA HIS A 183 -7.76 11.88 -16.96
C HIS A 183 -6.68 11.39 -17.95
N THR A 184 -6.80 10.25 -18.65
CA THR A 184 -5.77 9.95 -19.67
C THR A 184 -6.33 9.17 -20.87
N SER A 185 -6.43 9.83 -21.98
CA SER A 185 -6.77 9.29 -23.31
C SER A 185 -5.69 8.38 -23.95
N GLU A 186 -4.60 8.07 -23.25
CA GLU A 186 -3.44 7.38 -23.87
C GLU A 186 -3.08 6.01 -23.28
N LEU A 187 -3.78 5.51 -22.25
CA LEU A 187 -3.44 4.21 -21.65
C LEU A 187 -4.60 3.22 -21.80
N GLN A 188 -4.29 2.13 -22.50
CA GLN A 188 -5.18 1.00 -22.79
C GLN A 188 -5.95 0.49 -21.55
N SER A 189 -7.18 0.06 -21.79
CA SER A 189 -8.11 -0.52 -20.82
C SER A 189 -7.50 -1.66 -19.99
N HIS A 190 -7.47 -1.51 -18.67
CA HIS A 190 -7.01 -2.52 -17.73
C HIS A 190 -7.98 -2.61 -16.55
N SER A 191 -8.22 -3.80 -16.05
CA SER A 191 -9.05 -4.05 -14.86
C SER A 191 -8.25 -4.75 -13.77
N TYR A 192 -8.67 -4.57 -12.51
CA TYR A 192 -8.07 -5.24 -11.35
C TYR A 192 -8.96 -6.38 -10.89
N LEU A 193 -8.34 -7.49 -10.47
CA LEU A 193 -8.95 -8.51 -9.63
C LEU A 193 -8.22 -8.56 -8.28
N VAL A 194 -8.98 -8.71 -7.22
CA VAL A 194 -8.50 -8.85 -5.84
C VAL A 194 -8.74 -10.27 -5.35
#